data_59ac785cbab27d851ebd04d0f8aa0ac6
#
_entry.id   59ac785cbab27d851ebd04d0f8aa0ac6
#
_cell.length_a   1.000
_cell.length_b   1.000
_cell.length_c   1.000
_cell.angle_alpha   90.00
_cell.angle_beta   90.00
_cell.angle_gamma   90.00
#
_symmetry.space_group_name_H-M   'P 1'
#
loop_
_entity.id
_entity.type
_entity.pdbx_description
1 polymer ?
#
loop_
_entity_poly.entity_id
_entity_poly.type
_entity_poly.pdbx_seq_one_letter_code
_entity_poly.pdbx_strand_id
1 'polypeptide(L)'
;IAATAPVIDADDEEVAQAISVIFFFNMLAALFFPSLGALLGFSTKSGEAFGIFAGTAINDTSSVTAAASTWDSLYALGSATLDKAVTVKLTRTLAIIPITLVLAFIRTRSSKAEGKKVEFKKIFPMFILYFVLASVITTIATSAGVSADVFTPLKTLSKFFIVLAMSAVGLNTNIIKLIKTGGKPLALGFCCW
;
A
#
# COMPACT_ATOMS: atom_id res chain seq x y z
N ILE A 1 -3.60 -6.80 3.92
CA ILE A 1 -4.13 -8.17 3.74
C ILE A 1 -3.03 -9.20 4.02
N ALA A 2 -1.90 -9.19 3.31
CA ALA A 2 -0.84 -10.19 3.47
C ALA A 2 -0.35 -10.36 4.92
N ALA A 3 -0.37 -9.29 5.72
CA ALA A 3 0.02 -9.34 7.13
C ALA A 3 -1.11 -9.80 8.07
N THR A 4 -2.36 -9.56 7.69
CA THR A 4 -3.52 -9.83 8.56
C THR A 4 -4.22 -11.14 8.25
N ALA A 5 -4.31 -11.55 6.99
CA ALA A 5 -4.98 -12.78 6.58
C ALA A 5 -4.52 -14.03 7.36
N PRO A 6 -3.18 -14.29 7.53
CA PRO A 6 -2.73 -15.43 8.32
C PRO A 6 -3.07 -15.31 9.82
N VAL A 7 -3.24 -14.06 10.31
CA VAL A 7 -3.54 -13.80 11.72
C VAL A 7 -5.00 -14.11 12.04
N ILE A 8 -5.93 -13.89 11.08
CA ILE A 8 -7.36 -14.11 11.27
C ILE A 8 -7.84 -15.44 10.68
N ASP A 9 -6.93 -16.28 10.13
CA ASP A 9 -7.22 -17.53 9.42
C ASP A 9 -8.27 -17.33 8.30
N ALA A 10 -8.10 -16.26 7.49
CA ALA A 10 -8.98 -15.99 6.37
C ALA A 10 -8.78 -17.03 5.26
N ASP A 11 -9.89 -17.45 4.63
CA ASP A 11 -9.86 -18.37 3.50
C ASP A 11 -9.24 -17.71 2.27
N ASP A 12 -8.56 -18.51 1.44
CA ASP A 12 -7.89 -18.01 0.23
C ASP A 12 -8.85 -17.30 -0.74
N GLU A 13 -10.12 -17.75 -0.80
CA GLU A 13 -11.14 -17.13 -1.63
C GLU A 13 -11.55 -15.74 -1.11
N GLU A 14 -11.70 -15.57 0.19
CA GLU A 14 -11.97 -14.27 0.83
C GLU A 14 -10.79 -13.31 0.65
N VAL A 15 -9.57 -13.80 0.80
CA VAL A 15 -8.34 -13.03 0.55
C VAL A 15 -8.28 -12.56 -0.90
N ALA A 16 -8.55 -13.45 -1.86
CA ALA A 16 -8.55 -13.11 -3.28
C ALA A 16 -9.63 -12.09 -3.63
N GLN A 17 -10.83 -12.21 -3.06
CA GLN A 17 -11.91 -11.23 -3.24
C GLN A 17 -11.52 -9.87 -2.68
N ALA A 18 -11.01 -9.82 -1.45
CA ALA A 18 -10.59 -8.57 -0.81
C ALA A 18 -9.48 -7.87 -1.60
N ILE A 19 -8.48 -8.63 -2.07
CA ILE A 19 -7.40 -8.12 -2.92
C ILE A 19 -7.97 -7.53 -4.22
N SER A 20 -8.85 -8.24 -4.90
CA SER A 20 -9.44 -7.80 -6.16
C SER A 20 -10.26 -6.51 -5.99
N VAL A 21 -11.05 -6.40 -4.93
CA VAL A 21 -11.83 -5.18 -4.62
C VAL A 21 -10.91 -3.99 -4.33
N ILE A 22 -9.87 -4.19 -3.53
CA ILE A 22 -8.90 -3.13 -3.20
C ILE A 22 -8.19 -2.64 -4.46
N PHE A 23 -7.71 -3.56 -5.31
CA PHE A 23 -7.05 -3.17 -6.55
C PHE A 23 -7.98 -2.45 -7.51
N PHE A 24 -9.24 -2.87 -7.62
CA PHE A 24 -10.23 -2.19 -8.44
C PHE A 24 -10.41 -0.73 -8.01
N PHE A 25 -10.63 -0.48 -6.71
CA PHE A 25 -10.76 0.89 -6.21
C PHE A 25 -9.46 1.69 -6.31
N ASN A 26 -8.31 1.08 -6.10
CA ASN A 26 -7.02 1.74 -6.30
C ASN A 26 -6.79 2.18 -7.75
N MET A 27 -7.21 1.36 -8.72
CA MET A 27 -7.16 1.72 -10.13
C MET A 27 -8.08 2.91 -10.42
N LEU A 28 -9.31 2.89 -9.90
CA LEU A 28 -10.23 4.03 -10.02
C LEU A 28 -9.64 5.29 -9.39
N ALA A 29 -9.02 5.17 -8.22
CA ALA A 29 -8.37 6.30 -7.56
C ALA A 29 -7.24 6.89 -8.41
N ALA A 30 -6.39 6.04 -8.98
CA ALA A 30 -5.28 6.49 -9.82
C ALA A 30 -5.77 7.30 -11.03
N LEU A 31 -6.92 6.91 -11.61
CA LEU A 31 -7.50 7.58 -12.77
C LEU A 31 -8.29 8.85 -12.40
N PHE A 32 -9.12 8.79 -11.34
CA PHE A 32 -10.09 9.84 -11.06
C PHE A 32 -9.62 10.87 -10.04
N PHE A 33 -8.70 10.52 -9.12
CA PHE A 33 -8.28 11.44 -8.07
C PHE A 33 -7.57 12.70 -8.57
N PRO A 34 -6.74 12.66 -9.63
CA PRO A 34 -6.20 13.91 -10.17
C PRO A 34 -7.30 14.88 -10.63
N SER A 35 -8.31 14.37 -11.32
CA SER A 35 -9.47 15.20 -11.74
C SER A 35 -10.32 15.65 -10.56
N LEU A 36 -10.54 14.76 -9.60
CA LEU A 36 -11.26 15.08 -8.36
C LEU A 36 -10.53 16.15 -7.53
N GLY A 37 -9.20 16.05 -7.43
CA GLY A 37 -8.38 17.02 -6.73
C GLY A 37 -8.47 18.41 -7.36
N ALA A 38 -8.50 18.48 -8.69
CA ALA A 38 -8.71 19.73 -9.41
C ALA A 38 -10.12 20.30 -9.15
N LEU A 39 -11.15 19.46 -9.14
CA LEU A 39 -12.52 19.85 -8.85
C LEU A 39 -12.69 20.34 -7.39
N LEU A 40 -12.00 19.71 -6.45
CA LEU A 40 -12.00 20.11 -5.04
C LEU A 40 -11.17 21.38 -4.77
N GLY A 41 -10.50 21.92 -5.77
CA GLY A 41 -9.74 23.15 -5.66
C GLY A 41 -8.40 23.00 -4.92
N PHE A 42 -7.78 21.84 -4.96
CA PHE A 42 -6.43 21.69 -4.40
C PHE A 42 -5.43 22.59 -5.12
N SER A 43 -4.46 23.12 -4.36
CA SER A 43 -3.44 24.00 -4.91
C SER A 43 -2.65 23.32 -6.03
N THR A 44 -2.69 23.89 -7.20
CA THR A 44 -1.94 23.46 -8.38
C THR A 44 -0.51 23.98 -8.41
N LYS A 45 -0.14 24.84 -7.44
CA LYS A 45 1.19 25.48 -7.40
C LYS A 45 2.21 24.72 -6.55
N SER A 46 1.78 24.03 -5.48
CA SER A 46 2.68 23.36 -4.55
C SER A 46 2.62 21.83 -4.58
N GLY A 47 1.52 21.27 -5.08
CA GLY A 47 1.30 19.82 -5.07
C GLY A 47 1.15 19.18 -3.69
N GLU A 48 1.43 19.89 -2.60
CA GLU A 48 1.43 19.34 -1.24
C GLU A 48 0.06 18.81 -0.81
N ALA A 49 -0.99 19.60 -1.01
CA ALA A 49 -2.34 19.23 -0.60
C ALA A 49 -2.81 17.96 -1.32
N PHE A 50 -2.61 17.89 -2.63
CA PHE A 50 -2.93 16.69 -3.40
C PHE A 50 -2.03 15.51 -3.02
N GLY A 51 -0.74 15.74 -2.75
CA GLY A 51 0.19 14.71 -2.29
C GLY A 51 -0.23 14.07 -0.96
N ILE A 52 -0.66 14.87 0.01
CA ILE A 52 -1.21 14.37 1.28
C ILE A 52 -2.50 13.60 1.04
N PHE A 53 -3.42 14.13 0.24
CA PHE A 53 -4.66 13.48 -0.11
C PHE A 53 -4.43 12.12 -0.78
N ALA A 54 -3.64 12.08 -1.85
CA ALA A 54 -3.35 10.83 -2.56
C ALA A 54 -2.62 9.80 -1.67
N GLY A 55 -1.63 10.24 -0.89
CA GLY A 55 -0.87 9.37 0.01
C GLY A 55 -1.71 8.77 1.13
N THR A 56 -2.74 9.46 1.59
CA THR A 56 -3.64 8.98 2.65
C THR A 56 -4.81 8.17 2.11
N ALA A 57 -5.46 8.64 1.06
CA ALA A 57 -6.71 8.07 0.56
C ALA A 57 -6.49 6.79 -0.27
N ILE A 58 -5.47 6.75 -1.13
CA ILE A 58 -5.21 5.57 -1.97
C ILE A 58 -4.48 4.50 -1.15
N ASN A 59 -4.90 3.24 -1.23
CA ASN A 59 -4.34 2.18 -0.40
C ASN A 59 -3.03 1.60 -0.93
N ASP A 60 -2.86 1.50 -2.23
CA ASP A 60 -1.69 0.93 -2.88
C ASP A 60 -0.65 1.98 -3.26
N THR A 61 0.64 1.67 -3.05
CA THR A 61 1.74 2.60 -3.33
C THR A 61 1.92 2.89 -4.82
N SER A 62 1.69 1.90 -5.69
CA SER A 62 1.80 2.10 -7.14
C SER A 62 0.72 3.03 -7.67
N SER A 63 -0.50 2.90 -7.17
CA SER A 63 -1.62 3.77 -7.52
C SER A 63 -1.44 5.20 -6.98
N VAL A 64 -0.86 5.34 -5.77
CA VAL A 64 -0.43 6.65 -5.24
C VAL A 64 0.59 7.30 -6.17
N THR A 65 1.60 6.53 -6.57
CA THR A 65 2.65 7.00 -7.49
C THR A 65 2.05 7.45 -8.82
N ALA A 66 1.13 6.67 -9.38
CA ALA A 66 0.46 7.00 -10.64
C ALA A 66 -0.37 8.29 -10.52
N ALA A 67 -1.22 8.41 -9.49
CA ALA A 67 -2.03 9.61 -9.28
C ALA A 67 -1.17 10.87 -9.06
N ALA A 68 -0.14 10.77 -8.21
CA ALA A 68 0.73 11.89 -7.89
C ALA A 68 1.60 12.32 -9.08
N SER A 69 2.15 11.35 -9.84
CA SER A 69 2.89 11.66 -11.06
C SER A 69 2.01 12.28 -12.14
N THR A 70 0.75 11.86 -12.23
CA THR A 70 -0.23 12.48 -13.14
C THR A 70 -0.48 13.93 -12.75
N TRP A 71 -0.65 14.21 -11.45
CA TRP A 71 -0.80 15.57 -10.95
C TRP A 71 0.43 16.45 -11.26
N ASP A 72 1.63 15.93 -10.97
CA ASP A 72 2.89 16.62 -11.28
C ASP A 72 3.04 16.92 -12.78
N SER A 73 2.63 15.98 -13.64
CA SER A 73 2.66 16.17 -15.09
C SER A 73 1.65 17.20 -15.58
N LEU A 74 0.44 17.22 -15.02
CA LEU A 74 -0.62 18.18 -15.39
C LEU A 74 -0.26 19.62 -15.03
N TYR A 75 0.45 19.83 -13.92
CA TYR A 75 0.73 21.16 -13.37
C TYR A 75 2.22 21.54 -13.40
N ALA A 76 3.06 20.73 -14.09
CA ALA A 76 4.49 20.96 -14.25
C ALA A 76 5.25 21.14 -12.92
N LEU A 77 4.92 20.35 -11.90
CA LEU A 77 5.50 20.43 -10.55
C LEU A 77 6.75 19.58 -10.36
N GLY A 78 7.27 18.96 -11.43
CA GLY A 78 8.41 18.06 -11.36
C GLY A 78 8.09 16.77 -10.64
N SER A 79 8.52 16.60 -9.40
CA SER A 79 8.21 15.44 -8.55
C SER A 79 7.68 15.83 -7.17
N ALA A 80 7.32 17.07 -6.97
CA ALA A 80 6.97 17.60 -5.65
C ALA A 80 5.75 16.88 -5.02
N THR A 81 4.72 16.63 -5.81
CA THR A 81 3.54 15.89 -5.38
C THR A 81 3.85 14.42 -5.13
N LEU A 82 4.63 13.81 -6.01
CA LEU A 82 5.03 12.41 -5.91
C LEU A 82 5.83 12.16 -4.63
N ASP A 83 6.84 12.99 -4.37
CA ASP A 83 7.70 12.84 -3.19
C ASP A 83 6.90 13.01 -1.90
N LYS A 84 5.97 13.96 -1.86
CA LYS A 84 5.07 14.16 -0.73
C LYS A 84 4.12 12.98 -0.52
N ALA A 85 3.45 12.54 -1.58
CA ALA A 85 2.49 11.44 -1.54
C ALA A 85 3.13 10.12 -1.09
N VAL A 86 4.32 9.82 -1.62
CA VAL A 86 5.07 8.60 -1.25
C VAL A 86 5.54 8.68 0.21
N THR A 87 6.04 9.82 0.67
CA THR A 87 6.45 10.01 2.07
C THR A 87 5.28 9.79 3.03
N VAL A 88 4.13 10.40 2.76
CA VAL A 88 2.90 10.21 3.55
C VAL A 88 2.47 8.74 3.54
N LYS A 89 2.53 8.10 2.37
CA LYS A 89 2.18 6.68 2.24
C LYS A 89 3.10 5.77 3.05
N LEU A 90 4.40 5.98 2.98
CA LEU A 90 5.38 5.18 3.73
C LEU A 90 5.20 5.35 5.24
N THR A 91 4.94 6.56 5.72
CA THR A 91 4.64 6.81 7.14
C THR A 91 3.41 6.02 7.59
N ARG A 92 2.32 6.01 6.79
CA ARG A 92 1.14 5.20 7.08
C ARG A 92 1.45 3.70 7.09
N THR A 93 2.35 3.25 6.21
CA THR A 93 2.75 1.83 6.13
C THR A 93 3.45 1.36 7.40
N LEU A 94 4.15 2.24 8.12
CA LEU A 94 4.76 1.91 9.42
C LEU A 94 3.70 1.50 10.47
N ALA A 95 2.45 1.97 10.35
CA ALA A 95 1.36 1.57 11.25
C ALA A 95 1.03 0.06 11.15
N ILE A 96 1.44 -0.63 10.11
CA ILE A 96 1.29 -2.09 10.00
C ILE A 96 1.98 -2.79 11.16
N ILE A 97 3.14 -2.28 11.62
CA ILE A 97 3.92 -2.91 12.70
C ILE A 97 3.11 -2.98 14.00
N PRO A 98 2.63 -1.86 14.59
CA PRO A 98 1.86 -1.93 15.82
C PRO A 98 0.53 -2.69 15.65
N ILE A 99 -0.14 -2.54 14.51
CA ILE A 99 -1.41 -3.23 14.24
C ILE A 99 -1.21 -4.75 14.23
N THR A 100 -0.23 -5.24 13.49
CA THR A 100 0.04 -6.69 13.42
C THR A 100 0.52 -7.26 14.76
N LEU A 101 1.30 -6.50 15.53
CA LEU A 101 1.72 -6.89 16.87
C LEU A 101 0.53 -7.01 17.84
N VAL A 102 -0.39 -6.03 17.81
CA VAL A 102 -1.60 -6.07 18.65
C VAL A 102 -2.49 -7.26 18.27
N LEU A 103 -2.72 -7.48 16.98
CA LEU A 103 -3.51 -8.62 16.50
C LEU A 103 -2.85 -9.95 16.88
N ALA A 104 -1.54 -10.08 16.72
CA ALA A 104 -0.78 -11.26 17.13
C ALA A 104 -0.88 -11.50 18.64
N PHE A 105 -0.81 -10.44 19.45
CA PHE A 105 -0.95 -10.54 20.91
C PHE A 105 -2.35 -10.99 21.30
N ILE A 106 -3.41 -10.41 20.72
CA ILE A 106 -4.81 -10.79 20.98
C ILE A 106 -5.02 -12.26 20.64
N ARG A 107 -4.54 -12.71 19.48
CA ARG A 107 -4.66 -14.10 19.05
C ARG A 107 -3.89 -15.06 19.95
N THR A 108 -2.66 -14.71 20.35
CA THR A 108 -1.87 -15.51 21.28
C THR A 108 -2.58 -15.69 22.61
N ARG A 109 -3.26 -14.65 23.09
CA ARG A 109 -4.04 -14.70 24.34
C ARG A 109 -5.26 -15.61 24.21
N SER A 110 -5.96 -15.56 23.07
CA SER A 110 -7.09 -16.43 22.76
C SER A 110 -6.65 -17.89 22.59
N SER A 111 -5.59 -18.15 21.86
CA SER A 111 -5.08 -19.52 21.61
C SER A 111 -4.49 -20.19 22.86
N LYS A 112 -3.95 -19.42 23.82
CA LYS A 112 -3.55 -19.95 25.14
C LYS A 112 -4.73 -20.48 25.93
N ALA A 113 -5.93 -19.91 25.76
CA ALA A 113 -7.16 -20.44 26.37
C ALA A 113 -7.59 -21.78 25.77
N GLU A 114 -7.19 -22.10 24.55
CA GLU A 114 -7.47 -23.37 23.85
C GLU A 114 -6.36 -24.41 23.96
N GLY A 115 -5.26 -24.14 24.71
CA GLY A 115 -4.17 -25.08 24.91
C GLY A 115 -3.26 -25.34 23.70
N LYS A 116 -3.40 -24.57 22.61
CA LYS A 116 -2.57 -24.69 21.41
C LYS A 116 -1.26 -23.91 21.56
N LYS A 117 -0.13 -24.54 21.24
CA LYS A 117 1.18 -23.88 21.16
C LYS A 117 1.19 -22.94 19.95
N VAL A 118 1.26 -21.63 20.22
CA VAL A 118 1.35 -20.62 19.17
C VAL A 118 2.80 -20.45 18.76
N GLU A 119 3.12 -20.77 17.51
CA GLU A 119 4.44 -20.52 16.94
C GLU A 119 4.54 -19.03 16.54
N PHE A 120 5.17 -18.23 17.40
CA PHE A 120 5.43 -16.80 17.16
C PHE A 120 6.08 -16.53 15.79
N LYS A 121 6.89 -17.46 15.32
CA LYS A 121 7.61 -17.37 14.04
C LYS A 121 6.66 -17.37 12.82
N LYS A 122 5.48 -17.97 12.93
CA LYS A 122 4.46 -17.97 11.87
C LYS A 122 3.58 -16.72 11.87
N ILE A 123 3.48 -16.04 13.01
CA ILE A 123 2.63 -14.87 13.18
C ILE A 123 3.38 -13.58 12.80
N PHE A 124 4.71 -13.55 13.00
CA PHE A 124 5.50 -12.36 12.70
C PHE A 124 5.83 -12.28 11.21
N PRO A 125 5.33 -11.25 10.47
CA PRO A 125 5.62 -11.12 9.05
C PRO A 125 7.10 -10.75 8.84
N MET A 126 7.91 -11.69 8.38
CA MET A 126 9.37 -11.51 8.20
C MET A 126 9.73 -10.35 7.26
N PHE A 127 8.82 -9.97 6.34
CA PHE A 127 9.06 -8.83 5.45
C PHE A 127 9.20 -7.50 6.21
N ILE A 128 8.54 -7.35 7.36
CA ILE A 128 8.66 -6.15 8.22
C ILE A 128 10.09 -6.05 8.76
N LEU A 129 10.66 -7.17 9.19
CA LEU A 129 12.04 -7.20 9.68
C LEU A 129 13.02 -6.79 8.56
N TYR A 130 12.84 -7.33 7.35
CA TYR A 130 13.67 -6.94 6.20
C TYR A 130 13.50 -5.48 5.83
N PHE A 131 12.28 -4.94 5.91
CA PHE A 131 12.01 -3.53 5.66
C PHE A 131 12.71 -2.62 6.67
N VAL A 132 12.62 -2.94 7.97
CA VAL A 132 13.29 -2.18 9.03
C VAL A 132 14.82 -2.26 8.86
N LEU A 133 15.37 -3.45 8.60
CA LEU A 133 16.81 -3.63 8.35
C LEU A 133 17.27 -2.80 7.15
N ALA A 134 16.57 -2.86 6.04
CA ALA A 134 16.90 -2.08 4.84
C ALA A 134 16.85 -0.57 5.13
N SER A 135 15.84 -0.11 5.88
CA SER A 135 15.70 1.29 6.29
C SER A 135 16.87 1.74 7.16
N VAL A 136 17.26 0.94 8.17
CA VAL A 136 18.39 1.23 9.04
C VAL A 136 19.71 1.28 8.24
N ILE A 137 19.95 0.29 7.38
CA ILE A 137 21.15 0.24 6.53
C ILE A 137 21.22 1.48 5.63
N THR A 138 20.10 1.84 4.98
CA THR A 138 20.05 3.03 4.11
C THR A 138 20.31 4.31 4.91
N THR A 139 19.71 4.43 6.10
CA THR A 139 19.92 5.60 6.96
C THR A 139 21.38 5.72 7.40
N ILE A 140 21.98 4.63 7.86
CA ILE A 140 23.41 4.62 8.26
C ILE A 140 24.31 4.95 7.08
N ALA A 141 24.09 4.33 5.90
CA ALA A 141 24.88 4.58 4.71
C ALA A 141 24.79 6.06 4.28
N THR A 142 23.61 6.63 4.27
CA THR A 142 23.39 8.04 3.93
C THR A 142 24.04 8.98 4.96
N SER A 143 23.94 8.65 6.24
CA SER A 143 24.62 9.41 7.31
C SER A 143 26.14 9.31 7.24
N ALA A 144 26.67 8.21 6.70
CA ALA A 144 28.11 8.01 6.47
C ALA A 144 28.61 8.69 5.17
N GLY A 145 27.76 9.47 4.47
CA GLY A 145 28.13 10.22 3.27
C GLY A 145 28.00 9.45 1.96
N VAL A 146 27.39 8.27 1.97
CA VAL A 146 27.09 7.55 0.72
C VAL A 146 25.99 8.27 -0.02
N SER A 147 26.23 8.62 -1.28
CA SER A 147 25.21 9.25 -2.14
C SER A 147 23.98 8.37 -2.28
N ALA A 148 22.79 8.98 -2.18
CA ALA A 148 21.51 8.30 -2.39
C ALA A 148 21.39 7.67 -3.79
N ASP A 149 22.19 8.14 -4.75
CA ASP A 149 22.22 7.64 -6.13
C ASP A 149 22.67 6.18 -6.22
N VAL A 150 23.47 5.70 -5.26
CA VAL A 150 23.87 4.29 -5.17
C VAL A 150 22.66 3.36 -5.07
N PHE A 151 21.55 3.83 -4.48
CA PHE A 151 20.32 3.07 -4.34
C PHE A 151 19.36 3.20 -5.54
N THR A 152 19.69 4.03 -6.53
CA THR A 152 18.85 4.26 -7.72
C THR A 152 18.58 2.99 -8.53
N PRO A 153 19.57 2.09 -8.78
CA PRO A 153 19.29 0.83 -9.46
C PRO A 153 18.28 -0.05 -8.72
N LEU A 154 18.35 -0.10 -7.37
CA LEU A 154 17.40 -0.83 -6.55
C LEU A 154 16.00 -0.21 -6.61
N LYS A 155 15.90 1.12 -6.62
CA LYS A 155 14.61 1.81 -6.80
C LYS A 155 13.99 1.50 -8.17
N THR A 156 14.79 1.49 -9.22
CA THR A 156 14.35 1.17 -10.58
C THR A 156 13.89 -0.28 -10.68
N LEU A 157 14.65 -1.21 -10.10
CA LEU A 157 14.29 -2.62 -10.04
C LEU A 157 12.99 -2.83 -9.25
N SER A 158 12.85 -2.15 -8.12
CA SER A 158 11.61 -2.19 -7.32
C SER A 158 10.40 -1.69 -8.12
N LYS A 159 10.53 -0.57 -8.82
CA LYS A 159 9.46 -0.06 -9.71
C LYS A 159 9.09 -1.06 -10.79
N PHE A 160 10.08 -1.71 -11.41
CA PHE A 160 9.83 -2.75 -12.41
C PHE A 160 9.04 -3.92 -11.83
N PHE A 161 9.42 -4.44 -10.65
CA PHE A 161 8.68 -5.52 -9.99
C PHE A 161 7.27 -5.09 -9.57
N ILE A 162 7.08 -3.85 -9.14
CA ILE A 162 5.75 -3.32 -8.82
C ILE A 162 4.87 -3.34 -10.07
N VAL A 163 5.37 -2.83 -11.20
CA VAL A 163 4.62 -2.83 -12.46
C VAL A 163 4.30 -4.26 -12.90
N LEU A 164 5.26 -5.17 -12.81
CA LEU A 164 5.06 -6.57 -13.16
C LEU A 164 3.99 -7.23 -12.28
N ALA A 165 4.06 -7.03 -10.97
CA ALA A 165 3.09 -7.56 -10.01
C ALA A 165 1.69 -6.98 -10.26
N MET A 166 1.57 -5.67 -10.51
CA MET A 166 0.30 -5.02 -10.81
C MET A 166 -0.30 -5.52 -12.13
N SER A 167 0.54 -5.71 -13.15
CA SER A 167 0.11 -6.29 -14.42
C SER A 167 -0.41 -7.72 -14.23
N ALA A 168 0.30 -8.54 -13.46
CA ALA A 168 -0.12 -9.91 -13.15
C ALA A 168 -1.46 -9.96 -12.39
N VAL A 169 -1.64 -9.08 -11.41
CA VAL A 169 -2.92 -8.95 -10.68
C VAL A 169 -4.03 -8.48 -11.61
N GLY A 170 -3.77 -7.48 -12.46
CA GLY A 170 -4.74 -6.97 -13.43
C GLY A 170 -5.22 -8.07 -14.39
N LEU A 171 -4.29 -8.88 -14.91
CA LEU A 171 -4.60 -9.99 -15.81
C LEU A 171 -5.40 -11.12 -15.11
N ASN A 172 -5.10 -11.40 -13.84
CA ASN A 172 -5.81 -12.41 -13.06
C ASN A 172 -7.16 -11.92 -12.51
N THR A 173 -7.41 -10.62 -12.50
CA THR A 173 -8.65 -10.05 -11.97
C THR A 173 -9.77 -10.16 -13.00
N ASN A 174 -10.72 -11.06 -12.77
CA ASN A 174 -11.92 -11.15 -13.59
C ASN A 174 -12.98 -10.17 -13.08
N ILE A 175 -13.02 -8.98 -13.68
CA ILE A 175 -13.93 -7.89 -13.30
C ILE A 175 -15.40 -8.33 -13.38
N ILE A 176 -15.76 -9.14 -14.38
CA ILE A 176 -17.12 -9.64 -14.54
C ILE A 176 -17.49 -10.59 -13.40
N LYS A 177 -16.57 -11.49 -13.01
CA LYS A 177 -16.77 -12.38 -11.86
C LYS A 177 -16.86 -11.57 -10.56
N LEU A 178 -16.03 -10.56 -10.40
CA LEU A 178 -16.03 -9.65 -9.24
C LEU A 178 -17.38 -8.93 -9.09
N ILE A 179 -17.93 -8.39 -10.17
CA ILE A 179 -19.23 -7.71 -10.17
C ILE A 179 -20.37 -8.70 -9.90
N LYS A 180 -20.32 -9.89 -10.47
CA LYS A 180 -21.38 -10.91 -10.33
C LYS A 180 -21.39 -11.57 -8.93
N THR A 181 -20.22 -11.79 -8.33
CA THR A 181 -20.09 -12.52 -7.05
C THR A 181 -20.11 -11.60 -5.84
N GLY A 182 -19.93 -10.27 -6.01
CA GLY A 182 -19.46 -9.40 -4.95
C GLY A 182 -20.20 -8.11 -4.73
N GLY A 183 -21.53 -8.05 -4.83
CA GLY A 183 -22.24 -6.82 -4.42
C GLY A 183 -21.90 -6.36 -3.00
N LYS A 184 -21.83 -7.29 -2.05
CA LYS A 184 -21.45 -6.98 -0.63
C LYS A 184 -19.96 -6.59 -0.50
N PRO A 185 -18.97 -7.34 -1.02
CA PRO A 185 -17.56 -6.94 -0.98
C PRO A 185 -17.28 -5.60 -1.70
N LEU A 186 -17.95 -5.34 -2.83
CA LEU A 186 -17.84 -4.07 -3.53
C LEU A 186 -18.41 -2.91 -2.73
N ALA A 187 -19.59 -3.08 -2.12
CA ALA A 187 -20.19 -2.07 -1.27
C ALA A 187 -19.32 -1.78 -0.04
N LEU A 188 -18.77 -2.83 0.61
CA LEU A 188 -17.83 -2.68 1.70
C LEU A 188 -16.55 -1.96 1.25
N GLY A 189 -15.98 -2.35 0.11
CA GLY A 189 -14.82 -1.69 -0.47
C GLY A 189 -15.06 -0.22 -0.76
N PHE A 190 -16.23 0.13 -1.28
CA PHE A 190 -16.63 1.52 -1.50
C PHE A 190 -16.74 2.31 -0.18
N CYS A 191 -17.33 1.71 0.86
CA CYS A 191 -17.44 2.36 2.17
C CYS A 191 -16.08 2.55 2.87
N CYS A 192 -15.11 1.66 2.60
CA CYS A 192 -13.76 1.74 3.17
C CYS A 192 -12.82 2.64 2.35
N TRP A 193 -13.20 2.97 1.12
CA TRP A 193 -12.42 3.77 0.17
C TRP A 193 -12.79 5.23 0.24
#